data_15a7e7256f137efdbb6af910e495914f
#
_entry.id   15a7e7256f137efdbb6af910e495914f
#
_cell.length_a   1.000
_cell.length_b   1.000
_cell.length_c   1.000
_cell.angle_alpha   90.00
_cell.angle_beta   90.00
_cell.angle_gamma   90.00
#
_symmetry.space_group_name_H-M   'P 1'
#
loop_
_entity.id
_entity.type
_entity.pdbx_description
1 polymer ?
#
loop_
_entity_poly.entity_id
_entity_poly.type
_entity_poly.pdbx_seq_one_letter_code
_entity_poly.pdbx_strand_id
1 'polypeptide(L)'
;MIELSRVAKSFGKNHVLRGVNLTIPRGQSMVVIGGSGTGKSVLLKSILGLVTPDSGRITLEGADVREANRDAFLARFGMLFQGGALFDSLKVWENVAFRLMRGATKLPKDEARAIAIEKLRRVGLKPETADMFPGELSGGMQKRVGLARAIAAEPEIIFFDEPTTGLDPIMSGVLNALIREIVIEMGATAMTITHDMSSVRAIADRVAMLHDGLIRWTGLVSDMDQADDPYLQQFIHGRADGPIESVR
;
A
#
# COMPACT_ATOMS: atom_id res chain seq x y z
N MET A 1 2.85 12.19 9.22
CA MET A 1 2.69 12.88 7.92
C MET A 1 3.86 12.54 7.01
N ILE A 2 3.58 12.18 5.75
CA ILE A 2 4.59 11.92 4.73
C ILE A 2 4.49 13.06 3.71
N GLU A 3 5.62 13.68 3.38
CA GLU A 3 5.65 14.78 2.41
C GLU A 3 6.67 14.51 1.31
N LEU A 4 6.24 14.70 0.08
CA LEU A 4 7.05 14.63 -1.13
C LEU A 4 7.12 16.03 -1.74
N SER A 5 8.33 16.53 -1.98
CA SER A 5 8.57 17.85 -2.58
C SER A 5 9.41 17.70 -3.83
N ARG A 6 8.82 17.96 -4.99
CA ARG A 6 9.44 17.92 -6.32
C ARG A 6 10.24 16.64 -6.58
N VAL A 7 9.69 15.50 -6.18
CA VAL A 7 10.37 14.20 -6.31
C VAL A 7 10.41 13.77 -7.77
N ALA A 8 11.61 13.58 -8.30
CA ALA A 8 11.83 13.10 -9.65
C ALA A 8 12.67 11.81 -9.66
N LYS A 9 12.35 10.91 -10.61
CA LYS A 9 13.07 9.65 -10.82
C LYS A 9 13.03 9.23 -12.27
N SER A 10 14.21 8.94 -12.81
CA SER A 10 14.37 8.42 -14.16
C SER A 10 15.12 7.10 -14.15
N PHE A 11 14.88 6.27 -15.13
CA PHE A 11 15.63 5.06 -15.44
C PHE A 11 16.11 5.15 -16.89
N GLY A 12 17.38 5.49 -17.06
CA GLY A 12 17.93 5.84 -18.36
C GLY A 12 17.20 7.06 -18.95
N LYS A 13 16.61 6.92 -20.14
CA LYS A 13 15.86 7.98 -20.82
C LYS A 13 14.39 8.07 -20.38
N ASN A 14 13.92 7.11 -19.55
CA ASN A 14 12.52 7.07 -19.10
C ASN A 14 12.35 7.90 -17.81
N HIS A 15 11.69 9.05 -17.89
CA HIS A 15 11.37 9.92 -16.77
C HIS A 15 10.07 9.48 -16.12
N VAL A 16 10.17 8.66 -15.06
CA VAL A 16 9.01 8.01 -14.41
C VAL A 16 8.31 8.93 -13.43
N LEU A 17 9.06 9.65 -12.58
CA LEU A 17 8.54 10.71 -11.72
C LEU A 17 9.17 12.03 -12.15
N ARG A 18 8.36 13.07 -12.35
CA ARG A 18 8.75 14.31 -13.02
C ARG A 18 8.61 15.54 -12.13
N GLY A 19 8.72 15.37 -10.81
CA GLY A 19 8.58 16.46 -9.83
C GLY A 19 7.32 16.31 -8.98
N VAL A 20 7.07 15.12 -8.46
CA VAL A 20 5.90 14.80 -7.64
C VAL A 20 5.89 15.61 -6.36
N ASN A 21 4.77 16.30 -6.11
CA ASN A 21 4.43 16.92 -4.84
C ASN A 21 3.20 16.19 -4.28
N LEU A 22 3.30 15.66 -3.07
CA LEU A 22 2.21 14.93 -2.42
C LEU A 22 2.37 15.00 -0.92
N THR A 23 1.27 15.23 -0.21
CA THR A 23 1.22 15.15 1.26
C THR A 23 0.23 14.07 1.66
N ILE A 24 0.66 13.14 2.50
CA ILE A 24 -0.18 12.12 3.12
C ILE A 24 -0.33 12.51 4.59
N PRO A 25 -1.49 13.02 5.02
CA PRO A 25 -1.72 13.42 6.41
C PRO A 25 -1.66 12.22 7.35
N ARG A 26 -1.22 12.45 8.58
CA ARG A 26 -1.20 11.41 9.61
C ARG A 26 -2.62 10.90 9.91
N GLY A 27 -2.75 9.58 10.07
CA GLY A 27 -4.02 8.93 10.40
C GLY A 27 -5.05 8.92 9.27
N GLN A 28 -4.68 9.32 8.05
CA GLN A 28 -5.55 9.27 6.88
C GLN A 28 -5.13 8.17 5.90
N SER A 29 -6.12 7.67 5.17
CA SER A 29 -5.93 6.74 4.07
C SER A 29 -5.87 7.50 2.75
N MET A 30 -4.67 7.59 2.15
CA MET A 30 -4.43 8.15 0.83
C MET A 30 -4.46 7.04 -0.22
N VAL A 31 -5.28 7.16 -1.24
CA VAL A 31 -5.24 6.25 -2.38
C VAL A 31 -4.62 6.95 -3.58
N VAL A 32 -3.59 6.35 -4.17
CA VAL A 32 -2.95 6.83 -5.40
C VAL A 32 -3.46 6.01 -6.57
N ILE A 33 -4.18 6.68 -7.46
CA ILE A 33 -4.73 6.11 -8.70
C ILE A 33 -3.91 6.54 -9.92
N GLY A 34 -4.09 5.82 -11.03
CA GLY A 34 -3.46 6.13 -12.31
C GLY A 34 -3.30 4.89 -13.16
N GLY A 35 -3.08 5.06 -14.45
CA GLY A 35 -2.91 3.98 -15.42
C GLY A 35 -1.73 3.05 -15.11
N SER A 36 -1.65 1.93 -15.82
CA SER A 36 -0.49 1.04 -15.74
C SER A 36 0.78 1.79 -16.20
N GLY A 37 1.89 1.55 -15.52
CA GLY A 37 3.17 2.18 -15.90
C GLY A 37 3.34 3.65 -15.53
N THR A 38 2.38 4.33 -14.92
CA THR A 38 2.46 5.76 -14.56
C THR A 38 3.45 6.09 -13.44
N GLY A 39 4.09 5.08 -12.82
CA GLY A 39 5.10 5.31 -11.78
C GLY A 39 4.62 5.09 -10.34
N LYS A 40 3.40 4.61 -10.10
CA LYS A 40 2.85 4.40 -8.76
C LYS A 40 3.75 3.52 -7.87
N SER A 41 4.21 2.39 -8.38
CA SER A 41 5.12 1.50 -7.62
C SER A 41 6.51 2.12 -7.42
N VAL A 42 6.98 2.97 -8.35
CA VAL A 42 8.23 3.73 -8.18
C VAL A 42 8.05 4.78 -7.08
N LEU A 43 6.92 5.47 -7.05
CA LEU A 43 6.56 6.41 -5.99
C LEU A 43 6.59 5.74 -4.61
N LEU A 44 5.90 4.61 -4.48
CA LEU A 44 5.87 3.81 -3.24
C LEU A 44 7.29 3.38 -2.81
N LYS A 45 8.07 2.80 -3.75
CA LYS A 45 9.44 2.38 -3.49
C LYS A 45 10.36 3.55 -3.11
N SER A 46 10.09 4.75 -3.64
CA SER A 46 10.84 5.95 -3.27
C SER A 46 10.52 6.40 -1.84
N ILE A 47 9.25 6.33 -1.42
CA ILE A 47 8.84 6.63 -0.04
C ILE A 47 9.49 5.65 0.95
N LEU A 48 9.53 4.36 0.60
CA LEU A 48 10.20 3.33 1.40
C LEU A 48 11.73 3.42 1.35
N GLY A 49 12.29 4.34 0.54
CA GLY A 49 13.73 4.45 0.32
C GLY A 49 14.35 3.23 -0.35
N LEU A 50 13.54 2.39 -1.04
CA LEU A 50 14.01 1.28 -1.87
C LEU A 50 14.52 1.76 -3.23
N VAL A 51 14.05 2.92 -3.67
CA VAL A 51 14.52 3.64 -4.85
C VAL A 51 14.89 5.04 -4.42
N THR A 52 16.13 5.45 -4.67
CA THR A 52 16.58 6.81 -4.39
C THR A 52 16.11 7.75 -5.50
N PRO A 53 15.36 8.82 -5.17
CA PRO A 53 15.01 9.86 -6.13
C PRO A 53 16.25 10.53 -6.71
N ASP A 54 16.19 10.96 -7.97
CA ASP A 54 17.27 11.71 -8.62
C ASP A 54 17.29 13.17 -8.14
N SER A 55 16.12 13.71 -7.79
CA SER A 55 15.96 15.03 -7.18
C SER A 55 14.70 15.11 -6.33
N GLY A 56 14.57 16.22 -5.60
CA GLY A 56 13.48 16.42 -4.65
C GLY A 56 13.77 15.81 -3.29
N ARG A 57 12.78 15.89 -2.41
CA ARG A 57 12.89 15.45 -1.02
C ARG A 57 11.65 14.68 -0.59
N ILE A 58 11.87 13.63 0.21
CA ILE A 58 10.80 12.89 0.89
C ILE A 58 11.06 12.97 2.39
N THR A 59 10.06 13.41 3.14
CA THR A 59 10.17 13.47 4.60
C THR A 59 9.07 12.66 5.26
N LEU A 60 9.40 12.09 6.40
CA LEU A 60 8.48 11.47 7.34
C LEU A 60 8.54 12.27 8.65
N GLU A 61 7.43 12.93 8.98
CA GLU A 61 7.36 13.82 10.17
C GLU A 61 8.48 14.87 10.20
N GLY A 62 8.81 15.43 9.03
CA GLY A 62 9.85 16.44 8.87
C GLY A 62 11.27 15.90 8.70
N ALA A 63 11.55 14.65 9.07
CA ALA A 63 12.85 14.01 8.88
C ALA A 63 13.02 13.46 7.46
N ASP A 64 14.16 13.71 6.82
CA ASP A 64 14.47 13.17 5.49
C ASP A 64 14.64 11.65 5.56
N VAL A 65 13.91 10.92 4.70
CA VAL A 65 13.95 9.45 4.67
C VAL A 65 15.33 8.88 4.30
N ARG A 66 16.20 9.69 3.67
CA ARG A 66 17.56 9.30 3.29
C ARG A 66 18.54 9.34 4.47
N GLU A 67 18.25 10.16 5.48
CA GLU A 67 19.11 10.36 6.66
C GLU A 67 18.68 9.47 7.83
N ALA A 68 17.54 8.80 7.73
CA ALA A 68 16.99 7.95 8.78
C ALA A 68 17.82 6.67 8.94
N ASN A 69 17.94 6.20 10.20
CA ASN A 69 18.43 4.84 10.44
C ASN A 69 17.49 3.85 9.74
N ARG A 70 18.04 3.06 8.82
CA ARG A 70 17.25 2.21 7.91
C ARG A 70 16.34 1.22 8.63
N ASP A 71 16.84 0.55 9.66
CA ASP A 71 16.07 -0.46 10.39
C ASP A 71 14.96 0.17 11.21
N ALA A 72 15.26 1.25 11.94
CA ALA A 72 14.27 2.00 12.71
C ALA A 72 13.21 2.63 11.80
N PHE A 73 13.63 3.14 10.62
CA PHE A 73 12.70 3.69 9.63
C PHE A 73 11.76 2.62 9.09
N LEU A 74 12.29 1.51 8.59
CA LEU A 74 11.48 0.40 8.07
C LEU A 74 10.62 -0.25 9.17
N ALA A 75 11.03 -0.10 10.43
CA ALA A 75 10.26 -0.58 11.56
C ALA A 75 8.88 0.06 11.67
N ARG A 76 8.70 1.27 11.18
CA ARG A 76 7.44 2.01 11.23
C ARG A 76 6.42 1.58 10.17
N PHE A 77 6.82 0.77 9.20
CA PHE A 77 5.98 0.42 8.04
C PHE A 77 5.50 -1.02 8.07
N GLY A 78 4.24 -1.21 7.71
CA GLY A 78 3.69 -2.47 7.24
C GLY A 78 3.46 -2.43 5.74
N MET A 79 3.51 -3.58 5.07
CA MET A 79 3.25 -3.63 3.63
C MET A 79 2.51 -4.90 3.22
N LEU A 80 1.41 -4.71 2.51
CA LEU A 80 0.75 -5.75 1.74
C LEU A 80 1.14 -5.57 0.26
N PHE A 81 1.91 -6.51 -0.24
CA PHE A 81 2.34 -6.56 -1.64
C PHE A 81 1.26 -7.14 -2.53
N GLN A 82 1.30 -6.81 -3.81
CA GLN A 82 0.50 -7.46 -4.83
C GLN A 82 0.66 -8.99 -4.75
N GLY A 83 -0.44 -9.74 -4.75
CA GLY A 83 -0.42 -11.19 -4.62
C GLY A 83 -0.07 -11.74 -3.24
N GLY A 84 0.04 -10.88 -2.20
CA GLY A 84 0.45 -11.28 -0.85
C GLY A 84 1.96 -11.44 -0.66
N ALA A 85 2.70 -11.86 -1.68
CA ALA A 85 4.16 -12.10 -1.68
C ALA A 85 4.63 -12.87 -0.44
N LEU A 86 4.00 -14.00 -0.17
CA LEU A 86 4.36 -14.88 0.94
C LEU A 86 5.61 -15.69 0.58
N PHE A 87 6.36 -16.09 1.59
CA PHE A 87 7.49 -17.00 1.45
C PHE A 87 6.96 -18.43 1.40
N ASP A 88 7.02 -19.10 0.26
CA ASP A 88 6.47 -20.44 0.03
C ASP A 88 7.09 -21.51 0.93
N SER A 89 8.33 -21.33 1.34
CA SER A 89 9.08 -22.25 2.21
C SER A 89 8.76 -22.09 3.69
N LEU A 90 7.98 -21.06 4.07
CA LEU A 90 7.60 -20.78 5.45
C LEU A 90 6.13 -21.10 5.68
N LYS A 91 5.79 -21.60 6.85
CA LYS A 91 4.41 -21.73 7.29
C LYS A 91 3.73 -20.37 7.38
N VAL A 92 2.41 -20.36 7.35
CA VAL A 92 1.61 -19.13 7.43
C VAL A 92 1.95 -18.31 8.66
N TRP A 93 2.04 -18.92 9.86
CA TRP A 93 2.41 -18.16 11.06
C TRP A 93 3.84 -17.59 10.97
N GLU A 94 4.78 -18.28 10.34
CA GLU A 94 6.15 -17.80 10.14
C GLU A 94 6.21 -16.62 9.15
N ASN A 95 5.33 -16.64 8.14
CA ASN A 95 5.14 -15.50 7.24
C ASN A 95 4.63 -14.28 8.00
N VAL A 96 3.59 -14.46 8.84
CA VAL A 96 3.02 -13.36 9.63
C VAL A 96 4.03 -12.83 10.64
N ALA A 97 4.69 -13.72 11.38
CA ALA A 97 5.67 -13.37 12.41
C ALA A 97 7.07 -13.04 11.85
N PHE A 98 7.25 -13.03 10.52
CA PHE A 98 8.56 -12.94 9.88
C PHE A 98 9.43 -11.83 10.44
N ARG A 99 8.84 -10.66 10.65
CA ARG A 99 9.52 -9.50 11.18
C ARG A 99 9.72 -9.57 12.69
N LEU A 100 8.75 -10.10 13.42
CA LEU A 100 8.81 -10.23 14.87
C LEU A 100 9.96 -11.13 15.33
N MET A 101 10.38 -12.06 14.49
CA MET A 101 11.48 -13.01 14.78
C MET A 101 12.85 -12.51 14.32
N ARG A 102 12.98 -11.25 13.86
CA ARG A 102 14.23 -10.70 13.28
C ARG A 102 14.56 -9.34 13.88
N GLY A 103 15.83 -8.95 13.74
CA GLY A 103 16.31 -7.66 14.22
C GLY A 103 16.69 -7.66 15.71
N ALA A 104 16.96 -6.48 16.24
CA ALA A 104 17.42 -6.28 17.62
C ALA A 104 16.36 -6.61 18.67
N THR A 105 15.08 -6.47 18.31
CA THR A 105 13.91 -6.69 19.21
C THR A 105 13.19 -7.98 18.88
N LYS A 106 13.93 -9.01 18.40
CA LYS A 106 13.33 -10.29 18.05
C LYS A 106 12.64 -10.96 19.24
N LEU A 107 11.41 -11.43 19.03
CA LEU A 107 10.64 -12.17 20.01
C LEU A 107 11.01 -13.67 20.00
N PRO A 108 10.82 -14.37 21.13
CA PRO A 108 10.83 -15.81 21.18
C PRO A 108 9.82 -16.42 20.20
N LYS A 109 10.13 -17.62 19.70
CA LYS A 109 9.32 -18.28 18.66
C LYS A 109 7.86 -18.50 19.08
N ASP A 110 7.63 -18.92 20.31
CA ASP A 110 6.27 -19.21 20.82
C ASP A 110 5.44 -17.93 20.97
N GLU A 111 6.06 -16.84 21.43
CA GLU A 111 5.42 -15.53 21.53
C GLU A 111 5.09 -14.97 20.14
N ALA A 112 6.04 -15.01 19.20
CA ALA A 112 5.83 -14.58 17.82
C ALA A 112 4.71 -15.40 17.13
N ARG A 113 4.63 -16.71 17.41
CA ARG A 113 3.55 -17.58 16.89
C ARG A 113 2.19 -17.20 17.50
N ALA A 114 2.12 -16.90 18.79
CA ALA A 114 0.88 -16.48 19.44
C ALA A 114 0.34 -15.18 18.82
N ILE A 115 1.21 -14.18 18.62
CA ILE A 115 0.85 -12.93 17.94
C ILE A 115 0.38 -13.22 16.51
N ALA A 116 1.09 -14.07 15.76
CA ALA A 116 0.70 -14.41 14.41
C ALA A 116 -0.70 -15.03 14.34
N ILE A 117 -1.05 -15.93 15.25
CA ILE A 117 -2.38 -16.53 15.33
C ILE A 117 -3.46 -15.50 15.67
N GLU A 118 -3.15 -14.55 16.55
CA GLU A 118 -4.06 -13.44 16.86
C GLU A 118 -4.33 -12.59 15.61
N LYS A 119 -3.27 -12.19 14.89
CA LYS A 119 -3.43 -11.39 13.66
C LYS A 119 -4.12 -12.17 12.53
N LEU A 120 -3.94 -13.50 12.45
CA LEU A 120 -4.72 -14.34 11.53
C LEU A 120 -6.22 -14.31 11.86
N ARG A 121 -6.59 -14.42 13.14
CA ARG A 121 -8.00 -14.28 13.55
C ARG A 121 -8.57 -12.91 13.20
N ARG A 122 -7.78 -11.83 13.39
CA ARG A 122 -8.19 -10.48 13.07
C ARG A 122 -8.50 -10.29 11.58
N VAL A 123 -7.79 -10.99 10.70
CA VAL A 123 -8.09 -10.97 9.26
C VAL A 123 -9.12 -12.04 8.83
N GLY A 124 -9.83 -12.65 9.79
CA GLY A 124 -10.90 -13.61 9.54
C GLY A 124 -10.42 -14.99 9.09
N LEU A 125 -9.18 -15.37 9.44
CA LEU A 125 -8.65 -16.71 9.21
C LEU A 125 -8.71 -17.54 10.51
N LYS A 126 -8.96 -18.84 10.37
CA LYS A 126 -8.99 -19.76 11.49
C LYS A 126 -7.56 -20.04 12.02
N PRO A 127 -7.39 -20.32 13.31
CA PRO A 127 -6.07 -20.65 13.91
C PRO A 127 -5.34 -21.80 13.23
N GLU A 128 -6.08 -22.80 12.73
CA GLU A 128 -5.53 -23.98 12.04
C GLU A 128 -4.78 -23.61 10.76
N THR A 129 -5.14 -22.47 10.14
CA THR A 129 -4.44 -21.91 8.96
C THR A 129 -2.97 -21.61 9.27
N ALA A 130 -2.62 -21.37 10.54
CA ALA A 130 -1.26 -21.01 10.95
C ALA A 130 -0.21 -22.05 10.55
N ASP A 131 -0.55 -23.32 10.58
CA ASP A 131 0.39 -24.41 10.28
C ASP A 131 0.42 -24.86 8.81
N MET A 132 -0.43 -24.26 7.96
CA MET A 132 -0.44 -24.47 6.51
C MET A 132 0.71 -23.76 5.82
N PHE A 133 0.99 -24.13 4.57
CA PHE A 133 1.89 -23.42 3.69
C PHE A 133 1.11 -22.53 2.70
N PRO A 134 1.72 -21.46 2.14
CA PRO A 134 1.05 -20.58 1.19
C PRO A 134 0.39 -21.29 0.00
N GLY A 135 1.01 -22.35 -0.53
CA GLY A 135 0.47 -23.12 -1.65
C GLY A 135 -0.83 -23.88 -1.34
N GLU A 136 -1.20 -24.04 -0.05
CA GLU A 136 -2.44 -24.70 0.38
C GLU A 136 -3.60 -23.71 0.52
N LEU A 137 -3.33 -22.40 0.32
CA LEU A 137 -4.30 -21.32 0.54
C LEU A 137 -4.91 -20.85 -0.79
N SER A 138 -6.18 -20.47 -0.74
CA SER A 138 -6.78 -19.68 -1.84
C SER A 138 -6.12 -18.31 -1.97
N GLY A 139 -6.22 -17.67 -3.15
CA GLY A 139 -5.67 -16.33 -3.37
C GLY A 139 -6.17 -15.28 -2.38
N GLY A 140 -7.46 -15.35 -2.02
CA GLY A 140 -8.04 -14.48 -0.99
C GLY A 140 -7.46 -14.73 0.41
N MET A 141 -7.22 -16.00 0.77
CA MET A 141 -6.55 -16.35 2.03
C MET A 141 -5.09 -15.86 2.05
N GLN A 142 -4.35 -16.01 0.94
CA GLN A 142 -2.98 -15.51 0.82
C GLN A 142 -2.90 -14.00 1.05
N LYS A 143 -3.85 -13.23 0.51
CA LYS A 143 -3.94 -11.78 0.72
C LYS A 143 -4.24 -11.42 2.18
N ARG A 144 -5.14 -12.16 2.82
CA ARG A 144 -5.42 -11.98 4.26
C ARG A 144 -4.20 -12.32 5.13
N VAL A 145 -3.44 -13.36 4.79
CA VAL A 145 -2.15 -13.66 5.46
C VAL A 145 -1.15 -12.53 5.24
N GLY A 146 -1.06 -11.99 4.01
CA GLY A 146 -0.24 -10.82 3.70
C GLY A 146 -0.63 -9.59 4.51
N LEU A 147 -1.95 -9.37 4.71
CA LEU A 147 -2.48 -8.30 5.56
C LEU A 147 -2.11 -8.55 7.04
N ALA A 148 -2.30 -9.77 7.55
CA ALA A 148 -1.89 -10.14 8.90
C ALA A 148 -0.39 -9.89 9.13
N ARG A 149 0.46 -10.23 8.16
CA ARG A 149 1.90 -9.93 8.18
C ARG A 149 2.18 -8.43 8.21
N ALA A 150 1.45 -7.65 7.41
CA ALA A 150 1.62 -6.20 7.35
C ALA A 150 1.36 -5.52 8.69
N ILE A 151 0.40 -6.03 9.47
CA ILE A 151 -0.02 -5.46 10.75
C ILE A 151 0.59 -6.14 11.98
N ALA A 152 1.38 -7.21 11.81
CA ALA A 152 1.88 -8.02 12.92
C ALA A 152 2.73 -7.24 13.92
N ALA A 153 3.52 -6.28 13.45
CA ALA A 153 4.38 -5.44 14.27
C ALA A 153 3.75 -4.08 14.64
N GLU A 154 2.43 -3.95 14.49
CA GLU A 154 1.66 -2.73 14.80
C GLU A 154 2.26 -1.45 14.21
N PRO A 155 2.44 -1.39 12.89
CA PRO A 155 3.10 -0.27 12.22
C PRO A 155 2.27 1.01 12.31
N GLU A 156 2.97 2.16 12.32
CA GLU A 156 2.33 3.48 12.24
C GLU A 156 1.82 3.81 10.83
N ILE A 157 2.43 3.20 9.81
CA ILE A 157 2.14 3.44 8.40
C ILE A 157 1.96 2.11 7.69
N ILE A 158 0.92 1.98 6.88
CA ILE A 158 0.66 0.76 6.13
C ILE A 158 0.56 1.09 4.64
N PHE A 159 1.32 0.35 3.83
CA PHE A 159 1.25 0.41 2.38
C PHE A 159 0.49 -0.79 1.80
N PHE A 160 -0.38 -0.52 0.85
CA PHE A 160 -1.14 -1.53 0.10
C PHE A 160 -0.85 -1.37 -1.39
N ASP A 161 -0.23 -2.37 -1.99
CA ASP A 161 0.06 -2.40 -3.43
C ASP A 161 -0.94 -3.35 -4.11
N GLU A 162 -1.94 -2.78 -4.79
CA GLU A 162 -3.00 -3.50 -5.51
C GLU A 162 -3.66 -4.62 -4.67
N PRO A 163 -4.23 -4.30 -3.50
CA PRO A 163 -4.65 -5.31 -2.53
C PRO A 163 -5.73 -6.26 -3.05
N THR A 164 -6.62 -5.78 -3.91
CA THR A 164 -7.79 -6.55 -4.42
C THR A 164 -7.57 -7.19 -5.78
N THR A 165 -6.45 -6.90 -6.46
CA THR A 165 -6.17 -7.45 -7.80
C THR A 165 -6.21 -8.98 -7.80
N GLY A 166 -6.99 -9.56 -8.74
CA GLY A 166 -7.15 -11.01 -8.88
C GLY A 166 -8.18 -11.64 -7.94
N LEU A 167 -8.93 -10.83 -7.18
CA LEU A 167 -10.10 -11.27 -6.42
C LEU A 167 -11.38 -10.98 -7.20
N ASP A 168 -12.42 -11.78 -6.97
CA ASP A 168 -13.76 -11.46 -7.43
C ASP A 168 -14.32 -10.23 -6.68
N PRO A 169 -15.39 -9.59 -7.19
CA PRO A 169 -15.93 -8.36 -6.58
C PRO A 169 -16.41 -8.52 -5.13
N ILE A 170 -16.93 -9.69 -4.76
CA ILE A 170 -17.42 -9.95 -3.39
C ILE A 170 -16.24 -10.02 -2.44
N MET A 171 -15.22 -10.82 -2.79
CA MET A 171 -14.00 -10.96 -1.98
C MET A 171 -13.20 -9.66 -1.91
N SER A 172 -13.20 -8.86 -2.99
CA SER A 172 -12.62 -7.51 -2.99
C SER A 172 -13.32 -6.60 -2.00
N GLY A 173 -14.66 -6.60 -1.98
CA GLY A 173 -15.44 -5.84 -1.00
C GLY A 173 -15.14 -6.23 0.44
N VAL A 174 -15.07 -7.53 0.73
CA VAL A 174 -14.72 -8.05 2.06
C VAL A 174 -13.32 -7.62 2.49
N LEU A 175 -12.32 -7.71 1.58
CA LEU A 175 -10.96 -7.30 1.89
C LEU A 175 -10.84 -5.78 2.10
N ASN A 176 -11.54 -4.99 1.29
CA ASN A 176 -11.59 -3.53 1.44
C ASN A 176 -12.20 -3.11 2.79
N ALA A 177 -13.32 -3.72 3.19
CA ALA A 177 -13.93 -3.47 4.49
C ALA A 177 -12.96 -3.79 5.64
N LEU A 178 -12.28 -4.92 5.56
CA LEU A 178 -11.28 -5.34 6.54
C LEU A 178 -10.07 -4.39 6.60
N ILE A 179 -9.55 -3.95 5.46
CA ILE A 179 -8.47 -2.95 5.38
C ILE A 179 -8.92 -1.65 6.06
N ARG A 180 -10.12 -1.16 5.73
CA ARG A 180 -10.66 0.08 6.30
C ARG A 180 -10.81 0.01 7.81
N GLU A 181 -11.40 -1.07 8.31
CA GLU A 181 -11.57 -1.33 9.75
C GLU A 181 -10.22 -1.33 10.48
N ILE A 182 -9.25 -2.10 9.98
CA ILE A 182 -7.92 -2.22 10.59
C ILE A 182 -7.20 -0.87 10.62
N VAL A 183 -7.22 -0.11 9.51
CA VAL A 183 -6.55 1.20 9.43
C VAL A 183 -7.15 2.18 10.44
N ILE A 184 -8.49 2.21 10.57
CA ILE A 184 -9.19 3.09 11.52
C ILE A 184 -8.87 2.69 12.97
N GLU A 185 -8.99 1.41 13.32
CA GLU A 185 -8.76 0.94 14.68
C GLU A 185 -7.31 1.14 15.15
N MET A 186 -6.35 0.96 14.24
CA MET A 186 -4.93 1.20 14.54
C MET A 186 -4.57 2.69 14.58
N GLY A 187 -5.43 3.57 14.08
CA GLY A 187 -5.11 4.98 13.85
C GLY A 187 -3.93 5.16 12.89
N ALA A 188 -3.68 4.18 12.04
CA ALA A 188 -2.53 4.15 11.15
C ALA A 188 -2.71 5.12 9.98
N THR A 189 -1.59 5.64 9.47
CA THR A 189 -1.57 6.31 8.17
C THR A 189 -1.50 5.23 7.09
N ALA A 190 -2.36 5.32 6.07
CA ALA A 190 -2.35 4.34 4.99
C ALA A 190 -2.07 5.00 3.64
N MET A 191 -1.35 4.29 2.77
CA MET A 191 -1.24 4.62 1.36
C MET A 191 -1.53 3.36 0.54
N THR A 192 -2.52 3.46 -0.33
CA THR A 192 -2.90 2.38 -1.24
C THR A 192 -2.62 2.78 -2.68
N ILE A 193 -2.05 1.88 -3.45
CA ILE A 193 -1.98 1.99 -4.90
C ILE A 193 -3.03 1.06 -5.47
N THR A 194 -3.92 1.57 -6.31
CA THR A 194 -4.89 0.75 -7.04
C THR A 194 -5.42 1.46 -8.28
N HIS A 195 -5.95 0.69 -9.21
CA HIS A 195 -6.74 1.18 -10.34
C HIS A 195 -8.23 0.80 -10.22
N ASP A 196 -8.61 0.08 -9.15
CA ASP A 196 -10.00 -0.32 -8.89
C ASP A 196 -10.75 0.77 -8.12
N MET A 197 -11.70 1.41 -8.79
CA MET A 197 -12.50 2.51 -8.23
C MET A 197 -13.43 2.07 -7.09
N SER A 198 -13.82 0.80 -7.04
CA SER A 198 -14.60 0.28 -5.92
C SER A 198 -13.77 0.26 -4.63
N SER A 199 -12.52 -0.17 -4.73
CA SER A 199 -11.55 -0.11 -3.64
C SER A 199 -11.25 1.33 -3.23
N VAL A 200 -11.06 2.25 -4.19
CA VAL A 200 -10.84 3.69 -3.88
C VAL A 200 -11.96 4.21 -2.99
N ARG A 201 -13.22 4.03 -3.39
CA ARG A 201 -14.39 4.53 -2.63
C ARG A 201 -14.54 3.89 -1.25
N ALA A 202 -14.11 2.62 -1.11
CA ALA A 202 -14.25 1.88 0.13
C ALA A 202 -13.21 2.27 1.20
N ILE A 203 -11.96 2.56 0.77
CA ILE A 203 -10.85 2.68 1.72
C ILE A 203 -10.23 4.08 1.83
N ALA A 204 -10.48 4.99 0.87
CA ALA A 204 -9.85 6.30 0.83
C ALA A 204 -10.53 7.32 1.73
N ASP A 205 -9.74 8.14 2.43
CA ASP A 205 -10.13 9.48 2.89
C ASP A 205 -9.78 10.50 1.82
N ARG A 206 -8.62 10.34 1.19
CA ARG A 206 -8.11 11.22 0.14
C ARG A 206 -7.63 10.40 -1.06
N VAL A 207 -7.69 11.03 -2.22
CA VAL A 207 -7.24 10.44 -3.49
C VAL A 207 -6.22 11.36 -4.15
N ALA A 208 -5.19 10.78 -4.75
CA ALA A 208 -4.26 11.47 -5.62
C ALA A 208 -4.16 10.74 -6.96
N MET A 209 -4.28 11.46 -8.07
CA MET A 209 -4.11 10.90 -9.41
C MET A 209 -2.70 11.15 -9.91
N LEU A 210 -1.96 10.06 -10.12
CA LEU A 210 -0.64 10.09 -10.76
C LEU A 210 -0.79 9.82 -12.25
N HIS A 211 -0.43 10.81 -13.06
CA HIS A 211 -0.44 10.71 -14.51
C HIS A 211 0.79 11.43 -15.10
N ASP A 212 1.43 10.82 -16.07
CA ASP A 212 2.65 11.32 -16.73
C ASP A 212 3.74 11.80 -15.75
N GLY A 213 3.95 11.03 -14.67
CA GLY A 213 4.96 11.30 -13.65
C GLY A 213 4.67 12.48 -12.71
N LEU A 214 3.45 13.03 -12.74
CA LEU A 214 3.01 14.17 -11.93
C LEU A 214 1.71 13.83 -11.17
N ILE A 215 1.51 14.44 -10.00
CA ILE A 215 0.19 14.45 -9.37
C ILE A 215 -0.66 15.48 -10.11
N ARG A 216 -1.63 14.98 -10.88
CA ARG A 216 -2.58 15.80 -11.65
C ARG A 216 -3.66 16.38 -10.76
N TRP A 217 -4.16 15.58 -9.84
CA TRP A 217 -5.23 15.97 -8.93
C TRP A 217 -5.02 15.34 -7.56
N THR A 218 -5.45 16.03 -6.52
CA THR A 218 -5.56 15.49 -5.16
C THR A 218 -6.70 16.17 -4.41
N GLY A 219 -7.50 15.41 -3.69
CA GLY A 219 -8.65 15.90 -2.94
C GLY A 219 -9.23 14.86 -1.99
N LEU A 220 -10.35 15.17 -1.35
CA LEU A 220 -11.14 14.18 -0.60
C LEU A 220 -11.80 13.20 -1.58
N VAL A 221 -12.03 11.97 -1.13
CA VAL A 221 -12.75 10.98 -1.95
C VAL A 221 -14.16 11.44 -2.29
N SER A 222 -14.80 12.22 -1.42
CA SER A 222 -16.11 12.85 -1.66
C SER A 222 -16.14 13.82 -2.83
N ASP A 223 -15.02 14.48 -3.12
CA ASP A 223 -14.94 15.55 -4.11
C ASP A 223 -14.56 15.00 -5.51
N MET A 224 -14.16 13.73 -5.56
CA MET A 224 -13.59 13.10 -6.75
C MET A 224 -14.56 13.14 -7.96
N ASP A 225 -15.84 12.85 -7.73
CA ASP A 225 -16.84 12.78 -8.81
C ASP A 225 -17.24 14.16 -9.35
N GLN A 226 -17.03 15.22 -8.55
CA GLN A 226 -17.37 16.60 -8.89
C GLN A 226 -16.17 17.43 -9.35
N ALA A 227 -14.97 16.82 -9.34
CA ALA A 227 -13.75 17.51 -9.72
C ALA A 227 -13.76 17.91 -11.20
N ASP A 228 -13.42 19.16 -11.49
CA ASP A 228 -13.29 19.68 -12.86
C ASP A 228 -11.88 19.39 -13.42
N ASP A 229 -11.51 18.12 -13.46
CA ASP A 229 -10.27 17.64 -14.08
C ASP A 229 -10.61 16.54 -15.11
N PRO A 230 -10.40 16.79 -16.41
CA PRO A 230 -10.83 15.85 -17.45
C PRO A 230 -10.05 14.53 -17.44
N TYR A 231 -8.81 14.51 -16.97
CA TYR A 231 -8.03 13.27 -16.82
C TYR A 231 -8.61 12.40 -15.70
N LEU A 232 -8.92 13.02 -14.56
CA LEU A 232 -9.55 12.33 -13.45
C LEU A 232 -10.91 11.77 -13.87
N GLN A 233 -11.76 12.61 -14.49
CA GLN A 233 -13.10 12.19 -14.91
C GLN A 233 -13.06 11.06 -15.95
N GLN A 234 -12.12 11.11 -16.91
CA GLN A 234 -11.92 10.00 -17.84
C GLN A 234 -11.54 8.72 -17.11
N PHE A 235 -10.60 8.81 -16.16
CA PHE A 235 -10.07 7.64 -15.46
C PHE A 235 -11.11 6.98 -14.56
N ILE A 236 -11.81 7.76 -13.72
CA ILE A 236 -12.78 7.20 -12.75
C ILE A 236 -14.02 6.60 -13.41
N HIS A 237 -14.38 7.08 -14.62
CA HIS A 237 -15.51 6.58 -15.38
C HIS A 237 -15.12 5.53 -16.44
N GLY A 238 -13.82 5.23 -16.61
CA GLY A 238 -13.32 4.28 -17.59
C GLY A 238 -13.66 4.66 -19.03
N ARG A 239 -13.71 5.97 -19.37
CA ARG A 239 -14.09 6.44 -20.71
C ARG A 239 -12.94 6.20 -21.68
N ALA A 240 -13.26 5.64 -22.85
CA ALA A 240 -12.27 5.44 -23.92
C ALA A 240 -11.79 6.75 -24.52
N ASP A 241 -12.70 7.72 -24.63
CA ASP A 241 -12.42 9.07 -25.17
C ASP A 241 -12.08 10.05 -24.06
N GLY A 242 -11.02 10.84 -24.26
CA GLY A 242 -10.56 11.84 -23.32
C GLY A 242 -9.06 12.15 -23.47
N PRO A 243 -8.50 12.96 -22.58
CA PRO A 243 -7.11 13.41 -22.66
C PRO A 243 -6.06 12.32 -22.37
N ILE A 244 -6.45 11.20 -21.76
CA ILE A 244 -5.56 10.04 -21.58
C ILE A 244 -5.61 9.21 -22.85
N GLU A 245 -4.51 9.23 -23.61
CA GLU A 245 -4.40 8.45 -24.83
C GLU A 245 -4.38 6.95 -24.51
N SER A 246 -5.31 6.19 -25.06
CA SER A 246 -5.26 4.73 -25.02
C SER A 246 -4.24 4.22 -26.04
N VAL A 247 -3.22 3.50 -25.58
CA VAL A 247 -2.31 2.78 -26.47
C VAL A 247 -3.15 1.73 -27.22
N ARG A 248 -3.32 1.93 -28.52
CA ARG A 248 -3.97 0.96 -29.42
C ARG A 248 -2.98 -0.09 -29.88
#